data_3b1ef6aa1e3dcd5648835fa3bc426a9b
#
_entry.id   3b1ef6aa1e3dcd5648835fa3bc426a9b
#
_cell.length_a   1.000
_cell.length_b   1.000
_cell.length_c   1.000
_cell.angle_alpha   90.00
_cell.angle_beta   90.00
_cell.angle_gamma   90.00
#
_symmetry.space_group_name_H-M   'P 1'
#
loop_
_entity.id
_entity.type
_entity.pdbx_description
1 polymer ?
#
loop_
_entity_poly.entity_id
_entity_poly.type
_entity_poly.pdbx_seq_one_letter_code
_entity_poly.pdbx_strand_id
1 'polypeptide(L)'
;MSKPILWIVIPCYNEEQVLPITAPMFLQKITSLTEKGMISDKSRVLFVNDGSRDKTWELICSFAKQDAHFIGISQSRNRGHQNAVLAGLMEAKSRCDITISIDC
;
A
#
# COMPACT_ATOMS: atom_id res chain seq x y z
N MET A 1 -23.60 -5.86 -10.89
CA MET A 1 -23.18 -5.31 -9.59
C MET A 1 -21.70 -5.00 -9.61
N SER A 2 -21.32 -3.86 -9.07
CA SER A 2 -19.92 -3.51 -8.99
C SER A 2 -19.25 -4.29 -7.84
N LYS A 3 -18.00 -4.68 -8.06
CA LYS A 3 -17.22 -5.40 -7.06
C LYS A 3 -16.61 -4.41 -6.07
N PRO A 4 -16.36 -4.81 -4.82
CA PRO A 4 -15.79 -3.91 -3.83
C PRO A 4 -14.35 -3.53 -4.18
N ILE A 5 -14.00 -2.29 -3.92
CA ILE A 5 -12.63 -1.80 -4.07
C ILE A 5 -11.90 -2.06 -2.76
N LEU A 6 -10.80 -2.80 -2.82
CA LEU A 6 -9.97 -3.13 -1.67
C LEU A 6 -8.67 -2.33 -1.71
N TRP A 7 -8.34 -1.65 -0.62
CA TRP A 7 -7.03 -1.04 -0.44
C TRP A 7 -6.30 -1.75 0.69
N ILE A 8 -5.11 -2.24 0.39
CA ILE A 8 -4.20 -2.80 1.40
C ILE A 8 -3.28 -1.67 1.82
N VAL A 9 -3.34 -1.30 3.11
CA VAL A 9 -2.54 -0.21 3.67
C VAL A 9 -1.35 -0.81 4.41
N ILE A 10 -0.14 -0.42 4.02
CA ILE A 10 1.10 -1.00 4.54
C ILE A 10 2.00 0.12 5.04
N PRO A 11 2.07 0.34 6.38
CA PRO A 11 3.02 1.30 6.93
C PRO A 11 4.44 0.77 6.80
N CYS A 12 5.37 1.63 6.39
CA CYS A 12 6.76 1.26 6.15
C CYS A 12 7.70 2.21 6.87
N TYR A 13 8.68 1.64 7.55
CA TYR A 13 9.76 2.40 8.17
C TYR A 13 11.06 1.60 8.05
N ASN A 14 11.99 2.12 7.25
CA ASN A 14 13.30 1.49 7.00
C ASN A 14 13.16 0.04 6.52
N GLU A 15 12.37 -0.17 5.47
CA GLU A 15 12.03 -1.48 4.93
C GLU A 15 12.70 -1.76 3.57
N GLU A 16 13.81 -1.08 3.25
CA GLU A 16 14.42 -1.21 1.92
C GLU A 16 14.85 -2.63 1.57
N GLN A 17 15.19 -3.45 2.56
CA GLN A 17 15.57 -4.84 2.30
C GLN A 17 14.38 -5.77 2.12
N VAL A 18 13.24 -5.40 2.69
CA VAL A 18 12.03 -6.24 2.71
C VAL A 18 11.10 -5.92 1.55
N LEU A 19 10.94 -4.65 1.20
CA LEU A 19 9.99 -4.23 0.18
C LEU A 19 10.17 -4.91 -1.18
N PRO A 20 11.40 -5.13 -1.68
CA PRO A 20 11.56 -5.83 -2.96
C PRO A 20 11.02 -7.25 -2.95
N ILE A 21 10.89 -7.83 -1.77
CA ILE A 21 10.33 -9.18 -1.59
C ILE A 21 8.83 -9.13 -1.40
N THR A 22 8.34 -8.22 -0.56
CA THR A 22 6.93 -8.19 -0.17
C THR A 22 6.03 -7.48 -1.17
N ALA A 23 6.52 -6.43 -1.85
CA ALA A 23 5.70 -5.69 -2.80
C ALA A 23 5.14 -6.59 -3.92
N PRO A 24 5.95 -7.45 -4.57
CA PRO A 24 5.40 -8.36 -5.57
C PRO A 24 4.37 -9.34 -5.00
N MET A 25 4.53 -9.75 -3.74
CA MET A 25 3.57 -10.64 -3.09
C MET A 25 2.21 -9.98 -2.92
N PHE A 26 2.18 -8.72 -2.49
CA PHE A 26 0.94 -7.97 -2.35
C PHE A 26 0.28 -7.74 -3.70
N LEU A 27 1.06 -7.42 -4.71
CA LEU A 27 0.54 -7.24 -6.06
C LEU A 27 -0.08 -8.54 -6.59
N GLN A 28 0.60 -9.66 -6.40
CA GLN A 28 0.09 -10.96 -6.82
C GLN A 28 -1.22 -11.28 -6.12
N LYS A 29 -1.33 -10.95 -4.83
CA LYS A 29 -2.55 -11.22 -4.07
C LYS A 29 -3.72 -10.40 -4.61
N ILE A 30 -3.53 -9.12 -4.86
CA ILE A 30 -4.57 -8.25 -5.42
C ILE A 30 -4.97 -8.73 -6.82
N THR A 31 -4.00 -9.06 -7.65
CA THR A 31 -4.25 -9.55 -9.00
C THR A 31 -5.05 -10.84 -8.98
N SER A 32 -4.67 -11.77 -8.10
CA SER A 32 -5.37 -13.06 -7.97
C SER A 32 -6.83 -12.86 -7.53
N LEU A 33 -7.07 -12.00 -6.54
CA LEU A 33 -8.43 -11.72 -6.08
C LEU A 33 -9.27 -11.04 -7.15
N THR A 34 -8.66 -10.15 -7.94
CA THR A 34 -9.33 -9.49 -9.06
C THR A 34 -9.72 -10.50 -10.13
N GLU A 35 -8.81 -11.42 -10.49
CA GLU A 35 -9.07 -12.44 -11.49
C GLU A 35 -10.16 -13.40 -11.06
N LYS A 36 -10.27 -13.69 -9.75
CA LYS A 36 -11.33 -14.53 -9.20
C LYS A 36 -12.66 -13.80 -9.11
N GLY A 37 -12.68 -12.51 -9.44
CA GLY A 37 -13.92 -11.72 -9.40
C GLY A 37 -14.37 -11.33 -8.00
N MET A 38 -13.48 -11.41 -7.01
CA MET A 38 -13.82 -11.10 -5.62
C MET A 38 -13.70 -9.62 -5.28
N ILE A 39 -12.82 -8.90 -5.98
CA ILE A 39 -12.61 -7.46 -5.77
C ILE A 39 -12.54 -6.74 -7.12
N SER A 40 -12.73 -5.42 -7.08
CA SER A 40 -12.64 -4.56 -8.26
C SER A 40 -11.18 -4.44 -8.73
N ASP A 41 -10.99 -4.25 -10.04
CA ASP A 41 -9.67 -3.93 -10.62
C ASP A 41 -9.16 -2.56 -10.19
N LYS A 42 -10.01 -1.75 -9.55
CA LYS A 42 -9.61 -0.47 -8.95
C LYS A 42 -8.97 -0.62 -7.58
N SER A 43 -8.82 -1.84 -7.09
CA SER A 43 -8.15 -2.12 -5.81
C SER A 43 -6.68 -1.76 -5.88
N ARG A 44 -6.10 -1.34 -4.75
CA ARG A 44 -4.75 -0.79 -4.70
C ARG A 44 -3.97 -1.27 -3.48
N VAL A 45 -2.65 -1.18 -3.57
CA VAL A 45 -1.72 -1.35 -2.44
C VAL A 45 -1.19 0.03 -2.11
N LEU A 46 -1.45 0.51 -0.91
CA LEU A 46 -0.99 1.82 -0.43
C LEU A 46 0.16 1.63 0.56
N PHE A 47 1.34 2.09 0.18
CA PHE A 47 2.48 2.15 1.08
C PHE A 47 2.53 3.51 1.76
N VAL A 48 2.63 3.53 3.08
CA VAL A 48 2.79 4.76 3.85
C VAL A 48 4.20 4.80 4.41
N ASN A 49 5.04 5.67 3.85
CA ASN A 49 6.40 5.85 4.35
C ASN A 49 6.37 6.71 5.61
N ASP A 50 6.80 6.16 6.73
CA ASP A 50 6.79 6.82 8.04
C ASP A 50 8.15 7.45 8.35
N GLY A 51 8.62 8.33 7.46
CA GLY A 51 9.85 9.06 7.66
C GLY A 51 11.09 8.17 7.60
N SER A 52 11.13 7.20 6.68
CA SER A 52 12.28 6.31 6.54
C SER A 52 13.55 7.08 6.20
N ARG A 53 14.68 6.62 6.74
CA ARG A 53 16.00 7.21 6.52
C ARG A 53 16.79 6.47 5.45
N ASP A 54 16.32 5.29 5.05
CA ASP A 54 16.94 4.48 4.01
C ASP A 54 16.26 4.73 2.66
N LYS A 55 16.40 3.80 1.71
CA LYS A 55 15.85 3.93 0.37
C LYS A 55 14.39 3.47 0.25
N THR A 56 13.69 3.28 1.37
CA THR A 56 12.29 2.81 1.38
C THR A 56 11.41 3.67 0.48
N TRP A 57 11.46 4.99 0.65
CA TRP A 57 10.62 5.90 -0.14
C TRP A 57 10.95 5.84 -1.63
N GLU A 58 12.23 5.75 -1.97
CA GLU A 58 12.64 5.63 -3.38
C GLU A 58 12.08 4.36 -4.01
N LEU A 59 12.09 3.25 -3.27
CA LEU A 59 11.51 1.99 -3.74
C LEU A 59 10.00 2.09 -3.92
N ILE A 60 9.31 2.71 -2.99
CA ILE A 60 7.85 2.91 -3.10
C ILE A 60 7.53 3.71 -4.36
N CYS A 61 8.25 4.79 -4.61
CA CYS A 61 8.05 5.60 -5.82
C CYS A 61 8.31 4.78 -7.08
N SER A 62 9.35 3.95 -7.07
CA SER A 62 9.68 3.10 -8.20
C SER A 62 8.55 2.09 -8.49
N PHE A 63 8.02 1.45 -7.46
CA PHE A 63 6.90 0.51 -7.62
C PHE A 63 5.67 1.22 -8.19
N ALA A 64 5.36 2.41 -7.69
CA ALA A 64 4.21 3.18 -8.16
C ALA A 64 4.34 3.56 -9.64
N LYS A 65 5.56 3.79 -10.12
CA LYS A 65 5.80 4.06 -11.54
C LYS A 65 5.66 2.82 -12.40
N GLN A 66 6.02 1.66 -11.87
CA GLN A 66 6.02 0.41 -12.62
C GLN A 66 4.63 -0.19 -12.74
N ASP A 67 3.77 0.02 -11.74
CA ASP A 67 2.45 -0.60 -11.72
C ASP A 67 1.46 0.34 -11.04
N ALA A 68 0.33 0.59 -11.70
CA ALA A 68 -0.71 1.48 -11.22
C ALA A 68 -1.42 0.96 -9.96
N HIS A 69 -1.25 -0.31 -9.60
CA HIS A 69 -1.82 -0.85 -8.37
C HIS A 69 -1.13 -0.32 -7.12
N PHE A 70 0.11 0.16 -7.25
CA PHE A 70 0.86 0.70 -6.13
C PHE A 70 0.67 2.20 -5.98
N ILE A 71 0.39 2.64 -4.77
CA ILE A 71 0.28 4.04 -4.40
C ILE A 71 1.18 4.27 -3.19
N GLY A 72 1.86 5.41 -3.15
CA GLY A 72 2.70 5.76 -2.03
C GLY A 72 2.36 7.13 -1.47
N ILE A 73 2.35 7.24 -0.15
CA ILE A 73 2.33 8.53 0.53
C ILE A 73 3.47 8.55 1.54
N SER A 74 3.97 9.74 1.86
CA SER A 74 5.09 9.89 2.76
C SER A 74 4.79 10.91 3.83
N GLN A 75 5.13 10.56 5.07
CA GLN A 75 5.14 11.51 6.18
C GLN A 75 6.52 12.13 6.26
N SER A 76 6.58 13.43 6.57
CA SER A 76 7.84 14.17 6.56
C SER A 76 8.83 13.72 7.62
N ARG A 77 8.35 13.00 8.64
CA ARG A 77 9.19 12.44 9.71
C ARG A 77 8.47 11.27 10.33
N ASN A 78 9.22 10.44 11.07
CA ASN A 78 8.65 9.30 11.77
C ASN A 78 7.66 9.79 12.83
N ARG A 79 6.42 9.36 12.73
CA ARG A 79 5.35 9.66 13.68
C ARG A 79 4.84 8.41 14.38
N GLY A 80 5.48 7.25 14.13
CA GLY A 80 5.11 6.00 14.73
C GLY A 80 4.15 5.18 13.87
N HIS A 81 4.18 3.88 14.09
CA HIS A 81 3.43 2.90 13.30
C HIS A 81 1.93 3.21 13.26
N GLN A 82 1.33 3.53 14.43
CA GLN A 82 -0.11 3.79 14.50
C GLN A 82 -0.51 5.04 13.71
N ASN A 83 0.33 6.07 13.72
CA ASN A 83 0.05 7.27 12.94
C ASN A 83 0.18 7.01 11.45
N ALA A 84 1.11 6.15 11.04
CA ALA A 84 1.24 5.76 9.64
C ALA A 84 0.01 4.99 9.17
N VAL A 85 -0.48 4.05 9.98
CA VAL A 85 -1.71 3.31 9.68
C VAL A 85 -2.89 4.28 9.55
N LEU A 86 -3.03 5.20 10.50
CA LEU A 86 -4.12 6.18 10.46
C LEU A 86 -4.06 7.05 9.21
N ALA A 87 -2.86 7.53 8.84
CA ALA A 87 -2.69 8.33 7.63
C ALA A 87 -3.14 7.56 6.40
N GLY A 88 -2.77 6.27 6.30
CA GLY A 88 -3.19 5.42 5.20
C GLY A 88 -4.69 5.20 5.16
N LEU A 89 -5.29 4.95 6.32
CA LEU A 89 -6.74 4.74 6.40
C LEU A 89 -7.51 6.00 6.01
N MET A 90 -7.04 7.17 6.41
CA MET A 90 -7.66 8.44 6.05
C MET A 90 -7.55 8.71 4.55
N GLU A 91 -6.41 8.39 3.94
CA GLU A 91 -6.24 8.53 2.49
C GLU A 91 -7.17 7.61 1.73
N ALA A 92 -7.39 6.39 2.23
CA ALA A 92 -8.22 5.39 1.58
C ALA A 92 -9.72 5.61 1.78
N LYS A 93 -10.12 6.34 2.80
CA LYS A 93 -11.50 6.42 3.31
C LYS A 93 -12.54 6.71 2.23
N SER A 94 -12.27 7.64 1.33
CA SER A 94 -13.24 8.03 0.29
C SER A 94 -12.96 7.36 -1.06
N ARG A 95 -11.97 6.46 -1.13
CA ARG A 95 -11.47 5.91 -2.39
C ARG A 95 -11.65 4.39 -2.50
N CYS A 96 -12.11 3.75 -1.45
CA CYS A 96 -12.30 2.30 -1.46
C CYS A 96 -13.46 1.89 -0.55
N ASP A 97 -13.90 0.64 -0.71
CA ASP A 97 -14.98 0.06 0.07
C ASP A 97 -14.47 -0.73 1.27
N ILE A 98 -13.30 -1.35 1.12
CA ILE A 98 -12.70 -2.22 2.15
C ILE A 98 -11.24 -1.81 2.32
N THR A 99 -10.80 -1.69 3.58
CA THR A 99 -9.42 -1.39 3.90
C THR A 99 -8.87 -2.49 4.80
N ILE A 100 -7.67 -2.97 4.48
CA ILE A 100 -6.94 -3.93 5.30
C ILE A 100 -5.58 -3.32 5.59
N SER A 101 -5.17 -3.31 6.86
CA SER A 101 -3.84 -2.87 7.25
C SER A 101 -2.98 -4.10 7.53
N ILE A 102 -1.80 -4.16 6.91
CA ILE A 102 -0.88 -5.29 7.02
C ILE A 102 0.51 -4.76 7.33
N ASP A 103 1.20 -5.40 8.26
CA ASP A 103 2.61 -5.07 8.54
C ASP A 103 3.48 -5.55 7.38
N CYS A 104 4.51 -4.77 7.12
CA CYS A 104 5.45 -5.02 6.03
C CYS A 104 6.33 -6.26 6.29
#